data_e0e460e727d2d2eb6b85005d7054516d
#
_entry.id   e0e460e727d2d2eb6b85005d7054516d
#
_cell.length_a   1.000
_cell.length_b   1.000
_cell.length_c   1.000
_cell.angle_alpha   90.00
_cell.angle_beta   90.00
_cell.angle_gamma   90.00
#
_symmetry.space_group_name_H-M   'P 1'
#
loop_
_entity.id
_entity.type
_entity.pdbx_description
1 polymer ?
#
loop_
_entity_poly.entity_id
_entity_poly.type
_entity_poly.pdbx_seq_one_letter_code
_entity_poly.pdbx_strand_id
1 'polypeptide(L)'
;MVDYFYGMHWMLATPFLPNEEIDYESIPKIVGQAKETGCTGVVGLGVMGEAARLTDAERTKVAEAIISAADGLPVTLGTTANSTKAVIDRSXEAEXLGSAAIMVSAPSMQKANIDNLFAHYARLAERISIPIVMQDYPQVSGVXMPVSFIARVAEEIPQVKYLKLEDPPTPTKISLIRDRIXDRLGIFGGLGGVFLLDELRRGSIGAMTGFAYPEVLVKICSLMKDGXTEXAENLFYRYLPLIQFEQQEGIGLAIRKAGLHKRGLIQSATVRAPASQLAPDTRVELDTIIKRVGLN
;
A
#
# COMPACT_ATOMS: atom_id res chain seq x y z
N MET A 1 -1.02 3.57 24.20
CA MET A 1 -0.08 4.32 23.34
C MET A 1 -0.74 4.55 21.99
N VAL A 2 -0.77 5.79 21.51
CA VAL A 2 -1.36 6.09 20.21
C VAL A 2 -0.42 5.52 19.13
N ASP A 3 -0.97 4.65 18.30
CA ASP A 3 -0.19 4.14 17.18
C ASP A 3 -0.31 5.13 16.04
N TYR A 4 0.77 5.83 15.74
CA TYR A 4 0.78 6.81 14.65
C TYR A 4 0.44 6.18 13.32
N PHE A 5 0.57 4.87 13.20
CA PHE A 5 0.30 4.19 11.96
C PHE A 5 -1.11 3.64 11.86
N TYR A 6 -1.93 3.71 12.93
CA TYR A 6 -3.30 3.23 12.86
C TYR A 6 -4.09 4.03 11.82
N GLY A 7 -4.76 3.32 10.91
CA GLY A 7 -5.66 3.95 9.96
C GLY A 7 -5.29 3.67 8.51
N MET A 8 -5.66 4.59 7.65
CA MET A 8 -5.48 4.43 6.22
C MET A 8 -4.18 5.09 5.76
N HIS A 9 -3.31 4.30 5.17
CA HIS A 9 -2.11 4.79 4.48
C HIS A 9 -2.34 4.64 2.99
N TRP A 10 -2.47 5.75 2.30
CA TRP A 10 -2.85 5.72 0.89
C TRP A 10 -1.66 5.36 0.03
N MET A 11 -1.81 4.29 -0.76
CA MET A 11 -0.79 3.87 -1.73
C MET A 11 -0.86 4.83 -2.90
N LEU A 12 0.18 5.60 -3.09
CA LEU A 12 0.20 6.64 -4.12
C LEU A 12 0.48 6.06 -5.50
N ALA A 13 -0.31 6.47 -6.47
CA ALA A 13 0.04 6.26 -7.87
C ALA A 13 1.22 7.16 -8.22
N THR A 14 2.03 6.74 -9.17
CA THR A 14 2.99 7.64 -9.81
C THR A 14 2.30 8.17 -11.07
N PRO A 15 2.01 9.46 -11.14
CA PRO A 15 1.30 9.98 -12.30
C PRO A 15 2.23 10.16 -13.49
N PHE A 16 1.73 9.86 -14.68
CA PHE A 16 2.49 10.03 -15.92
C PHE A 16 1.72 10.93 -16.88
N LEU A 17 2.47 11.70 -17.66
CA LEU A 17 1.93 12.40 -18.81
C LEU A 17 1.65 11.37 -19.92
N PRO A 18 0.88 11.75 -20.95
CA PRO A 18 0.61 10.80 -22.04
C PRO A 18 1.85 10.23 -22.71
N ASN A 19 2.98 10.96 -22.69
CA ASN A 19 4.24 10.48 -23.25
C ASN A 19 5.03 9.61 -22.28
N GLU A 20 4.43 9.28 -21.12
CA GLU A 20 5.01 8.43 -20.07
C GLU A 20 6.15 9.10 -19.28
N GLU A 21 6.38 10.39 -19.45
CA GLU A 21 7.23 11.12 -18.52
C GLU A 21 6.46 11.32 -17.21
N ILE A 22 7.19 11.41 -16.10
CA ILE A 22 6.52 11.56 -14.81
C ILE A 22 5.91 12.95 -14.69
N ASP A 23 4.69 13.00 -14.21
CA ASP A 23 3.95 14.23 -13.96
C ASP A 23 4.22 14.68 -12.52
N TYR A 24 5.36 15.34 -12.32
CA TYR A 24 5.75 15.76 -10.98
C TYR A 24 4.79 16.79 -10.39
N GLU A 25 4.10 17.56 -11.22
CA GLU A 25 3.16 18.58 -10.72
C GLU A 25 1.95 17.97 -10.01
N SER A 26 1.57 16.76 -10.36
CA SER A 26 0.42 16.11 -9.74
C SER A 26 0.77 15.44 -8.40
N ILE A 27 2.05 15.20 -8.12
CA ILE A 27 2.41 14.52 -6.86
C ILE A 27 1.92 15.30 -5.64
N PRO A 28 2.16 16.62 -5.54
CA PRO A 28 1.61 17.35 -4.39
C PRO A 28 0.09 17.31 -4.29
N LYS A 29 -0.61 17.23 -5.43
CA LYS A 29 -2.07 17.15 -5.41
C LYS A 29 -2.54 15.85 -4.78
N ILE A 30 -1.89 14.73 -5.16
CA ILE A 30 -2.26 13.43 -4.60
C ILE A 30 -1.96 13.38 -3.11
N VAL A 31 -0.78 13.86 -2.70
CA VAL A 31 -0.40 13.87 -1.29
C VAL A 31 -1.35 14.78 -0.50
N GLY A 32 -1.70 15.93 -1.07
CA GLY A 32 -2.65 16.84 -0.45
C GLY A 32 -4.01 16.20 -0.26
N GLN A 33 -4.45 15.39 -1.23
CA GLN A 33 -5.73 14.67 -1.13
C GLN A 33 -5.69 13.67 0.04
N ALA A 34 -4.56 12.99 0.23
CA ALA A 34 -4.42 12.09 1.37
C ALA A 34 -4.61 12.84 2.69
N LYS A 35 -4.00 14.00 2.81
CA LYS A 35 -4.13 14.83 4.03
C LYS A 35 -5.57 15.29 4.19
N GLU A 36 -6.18 15.80 3.13
CA GLU A 36 -7.53 16.36 3.19
C GLU A 36 -8.55 15.30 3.55
N THR A 37 -8.37 14.07 3.10
CA THR A 37 -9.33 12.99 3.36
C THR A 37 -9.07 12.27 4.68
N GLY A 38 -8.04 12.67 5.42
CA GLY A 38 -7.80 12.12 6.75
C GLY A 38 -6.95 10.86 6.79
N CYS A 39 -6.20 10.58 5.71
CA CYS A 39 -5.27 9.46 5.74
C CYS A 39 -4.22 9.68 6.82
N THR A 40 -3.82 8.59 7.47
CA THR A 40 -2.80 8.63 8.52
C THR A 40 -1.40 8.78 7.93
N GLY A 41 -1.23 8.34 6.71
CA GLY A 41 0.04 8.44 6.00
C GLY A 41 -0.14 8.14 4.53
N VAL A 42 0.98 8.14 3.82
CA VAL A 42 1.00 7.74 2.41
C VAL A 42 2.13 6.73 2.20
N VAL A 43 2.00 5.94 1.13
CA VAL A 43 3.02 4.96 0.74
C VAL A 43 3.37 5.22 -0.72
N GLY A 44 4.63 5.55 -0.97
CA GLY A 44 5.11 5.76 -2.33
C GLY A 44 5.96 4.60 -2.80
N LEU A 45 6.11 4.48 -4.11
CA LEU A 45 7.02 3.52 -4.73
C LEU A 45 6.68 2.06 -4.42
N GLY A 46 5.38 1.79 -4.25
CA GLY A 46 4.89 0.42 -4.17
C GLY A 46 4.46 -0.09 -5.54
N VAL A 47 3.71 -1.19 -5.55
CA VAL A 47 3.14 -1.73 -6.78
C VAL A 47 2.19 -0.71 -7.42
N MET A 48 1.35 -0.09 -6.61
CA MET A 48 0.44 0.99 -7.06
C MET A 48 1.22 2.15 -7.70
N GLY A 49 2.43 2.39 -7.22
CA GLY A 49 3.30 3.44 -7.76
C GLY A 49 4.10 3.01 -8.97
N GLU A 50 3.87 1.80 -9.48
CA GLU A 50 4.57 1.29 -10.66
C GLU A 50 6.09 1.34 -10.50
N ALA A 51 6.56 1.06 -9.28
CA ALA A 51 7.98 1.23 -8.96
C ALA A 51 8.88 0.37 -9.83
N ALA A 52 8.41 -0.81 -10.22
CA ALA A 52 9.18 -1.70 -11.08
C ALA A 52 9.35 -1.16 -12.51
N ARG A 53 8.57 -0.14 -12.88
CA ARG A 53 8.64 0.48 -14.20
C ARG A 53 9.32 1.85 -14.19
N LEU A 54 9.93 2.21 -13.07
CA LEU A 54 10.68 3.48 -12.95
C LEU A 54 12.18 3.20 -13.02
N THR A 55 12.92 4.13 -13.60
CA THR A 55 14.38 4.08 -13.50
C THR A 55 14.82 4.46 -12.08
N ASP A 56 16.04 4.14 -11.71
CA ASP A 56 16.54 4.51 -10.39
C ASP A 56 16.52 6.03 -10.17
N ALA A 57 16.88 6.80 -11.20
CA ALA A 57 16.85 8.26 -11.09
C ALA A 57 15.42 8.77 -10.88
N GLU A 58 14.45 8.17 -11.57
CA GLU A 58 13.06 8.52 -11.39
C GLU A 58 12.56 8.18 -9.98
N ARG A 59 12.96 7.01 -9.46
CA ARG A 59 12.57 6.62 -8.10
C ARG A 59 13.03 7.67 -7.09
N THR A 60 14.26 8.12 -7.21
CA THR A 60 14.80 9.14 -6.30
C THR A 60 13.99 10.43 -6.38
N LYS A 61 13.71 10.91 -7.60
CA LYS A 61 12.95 12.16 -7.76
C LYS A 61 11.52 12.04 -7.26
N VAL A 62 10.88 10.90 -7.49
CA VAL A 62 9.52 10.67 -6.99
C VAL A 62 9.54 10.66 -5.46
N ALA A 63 10.51 9.95 -4.85
CA ALA A 63 10.63 9.92 -3.39
C ALA A 63 10.80 11.33 -2.83
N GLU A 64 11.68 12.13 -3.43
CA GLU A 64 11.90 13.52 -3.01
C GLU A 64 10.61 14.34 -3.11
N ALA A 65 9.87 14.18 -4.20
CA ALA A 65 8.65 14.95 -4.40
C ALA A 65 7.58 14.57 -3.37
N ILE A 66 7.44 13.29 -3.07
CA ILE A 66 6.47 12.82 -2.07
C ILE A 66 6.83 13.37 -0.68
N ILE A 67 8.08 13.21 -0.29
CA ILE A 67 8.54 13.66 1.04
C ILE A 67 8.35 15.16 1.17
N SER A 68 8.70 15.92 0.14
CA SER A 68 8.54 17.38 0.16
C SER A 68 7.07 17.78 0.30
N ALA A 69 6.17 17.09 -0.38
CA ALA A 69 4.75 17.43 -0.34
C ALA A 69 4.08 17.00 0.96
N ALA A 70 4.64 16.03 1.66
CA ALA A 70 3.99 15.41 2.82
C ALA A 70 3.82 16.37 4.00
N ASP A 71 4.82 17.23 4.22
CA ASP A 71 4.72 18.30 5.24
C ASP A 71 4.16 17.74 6.57
N GLY A 72 4.88 16.78 7.14
CA GLY A 72 4.52 16.20 8.43
C GLY A 72 3.68 14.92 8.35
N LEU A 73 3.06 14.66 7.23
CA LEU A 73 2.33 13.39 7.06
C LEU A 73 3.34 12.25 6.96
N PRO A 74 3.22 11.18 7.74
CA PRO A 74 4.17 10.07 7.62
C PRO A 74 4.19 9.48 6.20
N VAL A 75 5.41 9.28 5.69
CA VAL A 75 5.61 8.68 4.37
C VAL A 75 6.33 7.34 4.57
N THR A 76 5.78 6.29 3.97
CA THR A 76 6.47 5.01 3.84
C THR A 76 6.89 4.89 2.38
N LEU A 77 8.14 4.50 2.14
CA LEU A 77 8.63 4.33 0.77
C LEU A 77 8.92 2.85 0.51
N GLY A 78 8.46 2.36 -0.63
CA GLY A 78 8.81 1.01 -1.09
C GLY A 78 10.27 0.95 -1.54
N THR A 79 11.01 -0.02 -1.01
CA THR A 79 12.42 -0.16 -1.36
C THR A 79 12.75 -1.56 -1.87
N THR A 80 11.74 -2.34 -2.22
CA THR A 80 11.90 -3.70 -2.74
C THR A 80 12.83 -3.72 -3.95
N ALA A 81 13.74 -4.69 -3.97
CA ALA A 81 14.64 -4.94 -5.08
C ALA A 81 15.04 -6.42 -5.03
N ASN A 82 15.75 -6.88 -6.05
CA ASN A 82 16.06 -8.30 -6.18
C ASN A 82 17.36 -8.71 -5.53
N SER A 83 18.05 -7.80 -4.86
CA SER A 83 19.22 -8.17 -4.03
C SER A 83 19.16 -7.42 -2.72
N THR A 84 19.69 -8.05 -1.68
CA THR A 84 19.78 -7.43 -0.36
C THR A 84 20.54 -6.12 -0.44
N LYS A 85 21.63 -6.09 -1.21
CA LYS A 85 22.43 -4.87 -1.38
C LYS A 85 21.58 -3.72 -1.94
N ALA A 86 20.79 -3.98 -2.98
CA ALA A 86 19.97 -2.95 -3.59
C ALA A 86 18.86 -2.46 -2.64
N VAL A 87 18.24 -3.38 -1.89
CA VAL A 87 17.23 -3.00 -0.90
C VAL A 87 17.87 -2.10 0.17
N ILE A 88 19.06 -2.48 0.64
CA ILE A 88 19.76 -1.67 1.65
C ILE A 88 20.06 -0.28 1.09
N ASP A 89 20.58 -0.20 -0.12
CA ASP A 89 20.92 1.11 -0.73
C ASP A 89 19.66 1.98 -0.88
N ARG A 90 18.57 1.42 -1.36
CA ARG A 90 17.32 2.15 -1.50
C ARG A 90 16.77 2.57 -0.15
N SER A 91 16.92 1.72 0.83
CA SER A 91 16.45 2.01 2.18
C SER A 91 17.28 3.09 2.86
N UNK A 92 18.43 3.11 2.59
CA UNK A 92 19.20 4.02 3.05
C UNK A 92 18.97 5.28 2.52
N GLU A 93 18.67 5.34 1.27
CA GLU A 93 18.25 6.60 0.64
C GLU A 93 16.92 7.11 1.21
N ALA A 94 15.97 6.24 1.37
CA ALA A 94 14.66 6.60 1.93
C ALA A 94 14.80 7.21 3.31
N GLU A 95 15.60 6.60 4.13
CA GLU A 95 15.86 7.14 5.47
C GLU A 95 16.49 8.54 5.41
N UNK A 96 17.30 8.66 4.48
CA UNK A 96 17.93 9.80 4.26
C UNK A 96 17.07 10.86 3.85
N LEU A 97 16.11 10.63 3.18
CA LEU A 97 15.14 11.62 2.70
C LEU A 97 14.11 12.00 3.77
N GLY A 98 13.97 11.22 4.82
CA GLY A 98 13.01 11.51 5.87
C GLY A 98 11.80 10.61 5.88
N SER A 99 11.86 9.45 5.23
CA SER A 99 10.78 8.47 5.26
C SER A 99 10.54 8.01 6.70
N ALA A 100 9.27 7.85 7.08
CA ALA A 100 8.90 7.37 8.42
C ALA A 100 9.07 5.85 8.55
N ALA A 101 9.04 5.15 7.43
CA ALA A 101 9.20 3.70 7.37
C ALA A 101 9.55 3.32 5.94
N ILE A 102 10.01 2.08 5.77
CA ILE A 102 10.15 1.51 4.42
C ILE A 102 9.26 0.28 4.31
N MET A 103 8.86 -0.04 3.09
CA MET A 103 8.05 -1.23 2.83
C MET A 103 8.83 -2.14 1.88
N VAL A 104 8.97 -3.41 2.29
CA VAL A 104 9.80 -4.36 1.55
C VAL A 104 9.08 -5.68 1.41
N SER A 105 8.87 -6.12 0.18
CA SER A 105 8.38 -7.48 -0.08
C SER A 105 9.55 -8.41 -0.36
N ALA A 106 9.27 -9.70 -0.44
CA ALA A 106 10.31 -10.68 -0.75
C ALA A 106 10.93 -10.37 -2.12
N PRO A 107 12.25 -10.50 -2.24
CA PRO A 107 12.86 -10.37 -3.57
C PRO A 107 12.47 -11.55 -4.45
N SER A 108 12.56 -11.37 -5.75
CA SER A 108 12.35 -12.48 -6.67
C SER A 108 13.41 -13.56 -6.40
N MET A 109 12.96 -14.79 -6.22
CA MET A 109 13.84 -15.92 -5.92
C MET A 109 13.54 -17.06 -6.88
N GLN A 110 14.56 -17.56 -7.54
CA GLN A 110 14.39 -18.68 -8.46
C GLN A 110 13.80 -19.89 -7.72
N LYS A 111 14.26 -20.11 -6.48
CA LYS A 111 13.69 -21.12 -5.58
C LYS A 111 13.57 -20.48 -4.20
N ALA A 112 12.36 -20.39 -3.72
CA ALA A 112 12.10 -19.75 -2.42
C ALA A 112 12.86 -20.47 -1.30
N ASN A 113 13.49 -19.69 -0.43
CA ASN A 113 14.26 -20.20 0.69
C ASN A 113 13.99 -19.30 1.90
N ILE A 114 13.32 -19.87 2.88
CA ILE A 114 12.85 -19.13 4.06
C ILE A 114 14.03 -18.59 4.89
N ASP A 115 15.10 -19.38 5.02
CA ASP A 115 16.25 -18.90 5.80
C ASP A 115 16.97 -17.76 5.09
N ASN A 116 17.09 -17.81 3.77
CA ASN A 116 17.66 -16.70 3.01
C ASN A 116 16.77 -15.47 3.09
N LEU A 117 15.45 -15.65 3.07
CA LEU A 117 14.52 -14.53 3.22
C LEU A 117 14.65 -13.91 4.62
N PHE A 118 14.76 -14.73 5.65
CA PHE A 118 14.98 -14.23 7.00
C PHE A 118 16.27 -13.41 7.07
N ALA A 119 17.37 -13.95 6.52
CA ALA A 119 18.66 -13.26 6.51
C ALA A 119 18.58 -11.93 5.75
N HIS A 120 17.78 -11.89 4.68
CA HIS A 120 17.54 -10.66 3.90
C HIS A 120 17.00 -9.55 4.79
N TYR A 121 15.93 -9.84 5.55
CA TYR A 121 15.33 -8.85 6.45
C TYR A 121 16.26 -8.53 7.63
N ALA A 122 16.97 -9.52 8.16
CA ALA A 122 17.88 -9.28 9.28
C ALA A 122 19.02 -8.33 8.88
N ARG A 123 19.61 -8.56 7.69
CA ARG A 123 20.69 -7.70 7.20
C ARG A 123 20.19 -6.29 6.91
N LEU A 124 19.00 -6.17 6.36
CA LEU A 124 18.40 -4.85 6.12
C LEU A 124 18.21 -4.11 7.45
N ALA A 125 17.67 -4.81 8.44
CA ALA A 125 17.37 -4.20 9.74
C ALA A 125 18.62 -3.65 10.42
N GLU A 126 19.78 -4.23 10.18
CA GLU A 126 21.03 -3.76 10.76
C GLU A 126 21.51 -2.43 10.16
N ARG A 127 20.98 -2.05 9.02
CA ARG A 127 21.50 -0.93 8.26
C ARG A 127 20.62 0.31 8.30
N ILE A 128 19.43 0.23 8.89
CA ILE A 128 18.51 1.37 8.97
C ILE A 128 17.98 1.50 10.40
N SER A 129 17.49 2.69 10.73
CA SER A 129 16.91 2.95 12.05
C SER A 129 15.41 3.15 12.02
N ILE A 130 14.80 3.31 10.83
CA ILE A 130 13.35 3.48 10.73
C ILE A 130 12.66 2.12 10.63
N PRO A 131 11.36 2.05 10.98
CA PRO A 131 10.64 0.77 10.92
C PRO A 131 10.56 0.18 9.53
N ILE A 132 10.49 -1.15 9.48
CA ILE A 132 10.24 -1.90 8.26
C ILE A 132 8.78 -2.38 8.28
N VAL A 133 8.07 -2.12 7.18
CA VAL A 133 6.80 -2.76 6.87
C VAL A 133 7.11 -3.95 5.97
N MET A 134 7.00 -5.16 6.50
CA MET A 134 7.21 -6.36 5.69
C MET A 134 5.96 -6.61 4.87
N GLN A 135 6.11 -6.79 3.55
CA GLN A 135 4.95 -6.96 2.68
C GLN A 135 4.82 -8.43 2.27
N ASP A 136 3.70 -9.03 2.65
CA ASP A 136 3.35 -10.41 2.32
C ASP A 136 2.39 -10.38 1.14
N TYR A 137 2.94 -10.47 -0.07
CA TYR A 137 2.15 -10.34 -1.30
C TYR A 137 2.59 -11.39 -2.31
N PRO A 138 2.24 -12.66 -2.05
CA PRO A 138 2.78 -13.75 -2.87
C PRO A 138 2.31 -13.74 -4.32
N GLN A 139 1.17 -13.12 -4.62
CA GLN A 139 0.71 -13.00 -6.01
C GLN A 139 1.68 -12.20 -6.87
N VAL A 140 2.46 -11.31 -6.24
CA VAL A 140 3.44 -10.49 -6.95
C VAL A 140 4.86 -11.01 -6.72
N SER A 141 5.22 -11.32 -5.46
CA SER A 141 6.58 -11.75 -5.15
C SER A 141 6.85 -13.21 -5.55
N GLY A 142 5.80 -14.03 -5.59
CA GLY A 142 5.96 -15.47 -5.80
C GLY A 142 6.47 -16.21 -4.57
N VAL A 143 6.54 -15.56 -3.43
CA VAL A 143 7.12 -16.15 -2.22
C VAL A 143 6.10 -16.12 -1.07
N UNK A 144 5.62 -17.10 -0.45
CA UNK A 144 4.77 -17.17 0.53
C UNK A 144 5.49 -16.96 1.72
N MET A 145 4.89 -16.39 2.67
CA MET A 145 5.38 -16.17 4.04
C MET A 145 4.48 -16.90 5.01
N PRO A 146 4.86 -18.09 5.43
CA PRO A 146 4.03 -18.82 6.41
C PRO A 146 3.94 -18.07 7.74
N VAL A 147 2.91 -18.35 8.52
CA VAL A 147 2.74 -17.75 9.84
C VAL A 147 3.99 -17.98 10.70
N SER A 148 4.60 -19.16 10.64
CA SER A 148 5.83 -19.45 11.40
C SER A 148 6.98 -18.51 11.02
N PHE A 149 7.10 -18.19 9.73
CA PHE A 149 8.15 -17.25 9.29
C PHE A 149 7.84 -15.84 9.81
N ILE A 150 6.60 -15.40 9.67
CA ILE A 150 6.22 -14.06 10.14
C ILE A 150 6.46 -13.95 11.66
N ALA A 151 6.10 -14.99 12.40
CA ALA A 151 6.32 -15.00 13.85
C ALA A 151 7.81 -14.91 14.19
N ARG A 152 8.64 -15.67 13.48
CA ARG A 152 10.09 -15.63 13.70
C ARG A 152 10.65 -14.23 13.44
N VAL A 153 10.23 -13.61 12.34
CA VAL A 153 10.68 -12.24 12.03
C VAL A 153 10.25 -11.29 13.15
N ALA A 154 9.00 -11.37 13.59
CA ALA A 154 8.49 -10.48 14.64
C ALA A 154 9.27 -10.63 15.93
N GLU A 155 9.66 -11.86 16.26
CA GLU A 155 10.37 -12.16 17.51
C GLU A 155 11.83 -11.77 17.45
N GLU A 156 12.49 -11.95 16.30
CA GLU A 156 13.95 -11.86 16.21
C GLU A 156 14.44 -10.59 15.52
N ILE A 157 13.58 -9.87 14.80
CA ILE A 157 13.98 -8.65 14.09
C ILE A 157 13.09 -7.49 14.54
N PRO A 158 13.40 -6.85 15.67
CA PRO A 158 12.52 -5.78 16.21
C PRO A 158 12.30 -4.60 15.28
N GLN A 159 13.17 -4.41 14.30
CA GLN A 159 13.03 -3.33 13.32
C GLN A 159 11.80 -3.54 12.42
N VAL A 160 11.38 -4.79 12.22
CA VAL A 160 10.16 -5.09 11.50
C VAL A 160 8.99 -4.89 12.46
N LYS A 161 8.33 -3.76 12.34
CA LYS A 161 7.23 -3.40 13.27
C LYS A 161 5.86 -3.57 12.65
N TYR A 162 5.79 -3.69 11.32
CA TYR A 162 4.52 -3.75 10.63
C TYR A 162 4.54 -4.83 9.56
N LEU A 163 3.36 -5.36 9.29
CA LEU A 163 3.14 -6.33 8.22
C LEU A 163 2.02 -5.80 7.34
N LYS A 164 2.27 -5.71 6.03
CA LYS A 164 1.18 -5.48 5.07
C LYS A 164 0.80 -6.84 4.52
N LEU A 165 -0.40 -7.30 4.86
CA LEU A 165 -0.83 -8.67 4.61
C LEU A 165 -1.75 -8.73 3.40
N GLU A 166 -1.26 -9.35 2.34
CA GLU A 166 -2.01 -9.49 1.08
C GLU A 166 -2.02 -10.94 0.59
N ASP A 167 -2.03 -11.89 1.51
CA ASP A 167 -2.09 -13.34 1.21
C ASP A 167 -3.44 -13.89 1.69
N PRO A 168 -4.45 -13.99 0.81
CA PRO A 168 -5.76 -14.49 1.24
C PRO A 168 -5.73 -15.96 1.67
N PRO A 169 -6.58 -16.32 2.62
CA PRO A 169 -7.63 -15.53 3.26
C PRO A 169 -7.04 -14.65 4.37
N THR A 170 -7.07 -13.33 4.14
CA THR A 170 -6.35 -12.41 5.03
C THR A 170 -6.92 -12.33 6.43
N PRO A 171 -8.27 -12.28 6.65
CA PRO A 171 -8.74 -12.23 8.04
C PRO A 171 -8.32 -13.47 8.83
N THR A 172 -8.38 -14.64 8.23
CA THR A 172 -7.95 -15.87 8.89
C THR A 172 -6.46 -15.81 9.24
N LYS A 173 -5.65 -15.34 8.30
CA LYS A 173 -4.20 -15.28 8.54
C LYS A 173 -3.88 -14.26 9.65
N ILE A 174 -4.61 -13.15 9.72
CA ILE A 174 -4.46 -12.19 10.82
C ILE A 174 -4.67 -12.89 12.16
N SER A 175 -5.75 -13.66 12.29
CA SER A 175 -6.03 -14.37 13.53
C SER A 175 -4.91 -15.33 13.89
N LEU A 176 -4.44 -16.11 12.92
CA LEU A 176 -3.37 -17.09 13.17
C LEU A 176 -2.07 -16.39 13.60
N ILE A 177 -1.74 -15.26 12.99
CA ILE A 177 -0.56 -14.49 13.38
C ILE A 177 -0.73 -13.97 14.81
N ARG A 178 -1.87 -13.34 15.10
CA ARG A 178 -2.11 -12.73 16.42
C ARG A 178 -2.20 -13.78 17.52
N ASP A 179 -2.71 -14.96 17.23
CA ASP A 179 -2.70 -16.05 18.19
C ASP A 179 -1.28 -16.41 18.62
N ARG A 180 -0.32 -16.21 17.73
CA ARG A 180 1.05 -16.63 17.97
C ARG A 180 1.93 -15.53 18.57
N ILE A 181 1.76 -14.30 18.14
CA ILE A 181 2.67 -13.21 18.55
C ILE A 181 1.96 -12.02 19.19
N UNK A 182 0.76 -12.14 19.26
CA UNK A 182 0.03 -11.15 19.84
C UNK A 182 -0.04 -9.96 18.96
N ASP A 183 0.33 -8.86 19.58
CA ASP A 183 0.31 -7.60 18.83
C ASP A 183 1.72 -7.05 18.56
N ARG A 184 2.71 -7.92 18.49
CA ARG A 184 4.07 -7.48 18.18
C ARG A 184 4.18 -6.78 16.82
N LEU A 185 3.35 -7.17 15.85
CA LEU A 185 3.30 -6.50 14.55
C LEU A 185 2.00 -5.74 14.42
N GLY A 186 2.08 -4.49 13.97
CA GLY A 186 0.89 -3.81 13.48
C GLY A 186 0.57 -4.36 12.08
N ILE A 187 -0.62 -4.95 11.92
CA ILE A 187 -0.96 -5.61 10.66
C ILE A 187 -1.88 -4.72 9.85
N PHE A 188 -1.48 -4.40 8.62
CA PHE A 188 -2.30 -3.67 7.66
C PHE A 188 -2.85 -4.64 6.62
N GLY A 189 -4.10 -4.43 6.23
CA GLY A 189 -4.59 -5.07 5.02
C GLY A 189 -4.13 -4.31 3.79
N GLY A 190 -4.41 -4.89 2.65
CA GLY A 190 -4.16 -4.27 1.36
C GLY A 190 -5.28 -4.67 0.43
N LEU A 191 -4.95 -5.22 -0.74
CA LEU A 191 -5.91 -5.80 -1.69
C LEU A 191 -7.12 -4.88 -1.94
N GLY A 192 -6.82 -3.59 -2.15
CA GLY A 192 -7.85 -2.62 -2.48
C GLY A 192 -8.85 -2.32 -1.38
N GLY A 193 -8.69 -2.93 -0.21
CA GLY A 193 -9.66 -2.78 0.87
C GLY A 193 -10.81 -3.77 0.81
N VAL A 194 -10.75 -4.75 -0.09
CA VAL A 194 -11.85 -5.70 -0.30
C VAL A 194 -12.22 -6.44 0.98
N PHE A 195 -11.25 -6.72 1.84
CA PHE A 195 -11.51 -7.45 3.08
C PHE A 195 -11.35 -6.58 4.32
N LEU A 196 -11.31 -5.25 4.16
CA LEU A 196 -10.94 -4.35 5.25
C LEU A 196 -11.80 -4.54 6.50
N LEU A 197 -13.11 -4.64 6.33
CA LEU A 197 -14.02 -4.74 7.48
C LEU A 197 -13.68 -5.96 8.36
N ASP A 198 -13.50 -7.10 7.72
CA ASP A 198 -13.21 -8.32 8.48
C ASP A 198 -11.78 -8.35 9.00
N GLU A 199 -10.86 -7.71 8.28
CA GLU A 199 -9.48 -7.56 8.77
C GLU A 199 -9.47 -6.73 10.05
N LEU A 200 -10.20 -5.62 10.07
CA LEU A 200 -10.28 -4.77 11.27
C LEU A 200 -10.91 -5.53 12.44
N ARG A 201 -11.95 -6.34 12.16
CA ARG A 201 -12.56 -7.18 13.20
C ARG A 201 -11.56 -8.15 13.83
N ARG A 202 -10.60 -8.60 13.05
CA ARG A 202 -9.60 -9.57 13.51
C ARG A 202 -8.35 -8.91 14.08
N GLY A 203 -8.31 -7.56 14.11
CA GLY A 203 -7.24 -6.84 14.79
C GLY A 203 -6.21 -6.17 13.89
N SER A 204 -6.52 -6.00 12.60
CA SER A 204 -5.64 -5.17 11.78
C SER A 204 -5.71 -3.72 12.27
N ILE A 205 -4.64 -2.96 12.03
CA ILE A 205 -4.59 -1.56 12.46
C ILE A 205 -4.98 -0.60 11.35
N GLY A 206 -5.33 -1.10 10.17
CA GLY A 206 -5.74 -0.26 9.07
C GLY A 206 -5.45 -0.91 7.74
N ALA A 207 -5.27 -0.07 6.72
CA ALA A 207 -5.00 -0.54 5.36
C ALA A 207 -3.93 0.30 4.70
N MET A 208 -3.16 -0.35 3.82
CA MET A 208 -2.25 0.30 2.90
C MET A 208 -2.73 -0.08 1.51
N THR A 209 -3.49 0.77 0.87
CA THR A 209 -4.05 0.44 -0.44
C THR A 209 -4.37 1.68 -1.24
N GLY A 210 -4.60 1.48 -2.54
CA GLY A 210 -4.75 2.58 -3.50
C GLY A 210 -6.16 2.87 -3.95
N PHE A 211 -7.17 2.41 -3.23
CA PHE A 211 -8.57 2.71 -3.57
C PHE A 211 -8.71 4.20 -3.86
N ALA A 212 -9.33 4.55 -4.99
CA ALA A 212 -9.30 5.93 -5.48
C ALA A 212 -10.11 6.92 -4.62
N TYR A 213 -10.88 6.41 -3.66
CA TYR A 213 -11.67 7.23 -2.73
C TYR A 213 -11.24 6.89 -1.30
N PRO A 214 -10.02 7.28 -0.91
CA PRO A 214 -9.48 6.85 0.39
C PRO A 214 -10.34 7.31 1.58
N GLU A 215 -11.10 8.39 1.42
CA GLU A 215 -11.98 8.88 2.49
C GLU A 215 -12.97 7.84 2.96
N VAL A 216 -13.39 6.94 2.08
CA VAL A 216 -14.29 5.84 2.46
C VAL A 216 -13.59 4.92 3.45
N LEU A 217 -12.36 4.52 3.12
CA LEU A 217 -11.60 3.59 3.97
C LEU A 217 -11.17 4.27 5.28
N VAL A 218 -10.83 5.55 5.21
CA VAL A 218 -10.52 6.34 6.42
C VAL A 218 -11.69 6.28 7.38
N LYS A 219 -12.90 6.51 6.86
CA LYS A 219 -14.09 6.53 7.71
C LYS A 219 -14.39 5.15 8.31
N ILE A 220 -14.18 4.09 7.51
CA ILE A 220 -14.40 2.73 8.01
C ILE A 220 -13.44 2.43 9.16
N CYS A 221 -12.15 2.77 8.99
CA CYS A 221 -11.16 2.56 10.05
C CYS A 221 -11.55 3.33 11.32
N SER A 222 -11.95 4.58 11.17
CA SER A 222 -12.35 5.42 12.30
C SER A 222 -13.57 4.86 13.02
N LEU A 223 -14.58 4.46 12.28
CA LEU A 223 -15.79 3.89 12.86
C LEU A 223 -15.51 2.61 13.63
N MET A 224 -14.67 1.74 13.06
CA MET A 224 -14.34 0.49 13.75
C MET A 224 -13.53 0.77 15.01
N LYS A 225 -12.60 1.71 14.95
CA LYS A 225 -11.81 2.09 16.13
C LYS A 225 -12.71 2.60 17.26
N ASP A 226 -13.74 3.35 16.90
CA ASP A 226 -14.66 3.95 17.88
C ASP A 226 -15.78 2.99 18.32
N GLY A 227 -15.80 1.77 17.80
CA GLY A 227 -16.83 0.79 18.13
C GLY A 227 -18.13 0.91 17.36
N UNK A 228 -18.14 1.72 16.24
CA UNK A 228 -19.18 1.92 15.51
C UNK A 228 -19.32 1.03 14.48
N THR A 229 -19.46 -0.28 14.89
CA THR A 229 -19.39 -1.40 13.94
C THR A 229 -20.49 -1.34 12.90
N GLU A 230 -21.73 -1.10 13.28
CA GLU A 230 -22.82 -1.06 12.33
C GLU A 230 -22.65 0.06 11.30
N UNK A 231 -22.03 1.06 11.62
CA UNK A 231 -21.79 2.10 10.78
C UNK A 231 -20.78 1.82 9.83
N ALA A 232 -19.86 1.16 10.35
CA ALA A 232 -18.79 0.73 9.45
C ALA A 232 -19.29 -0.29 8.43
N GLU A 233 -20.07 -1.23 8.89
CA GLU A 233 -20.68 -2.24 8.00
C GLU A 233 -21.47 -1.59 6.87
N ASN A 234 -22.36 -0.66 7.24
CA ASN A 234 -23.22 -0.01 6.25
C ASN A 234 -22.38 0.72 5.21
N LEU A 235 -21.34 1.41 5.66
CA LEU A 235 -20.46 2.14 4.75
C LEU A 235 -19.69 1.19 3.83
N PHE A 236 -19.12 0.15 4.43
CA PHE A 236 -18.34 -0.83 3.68
C PHE A 236 -19.18 -1.49 2.59
N TYR A 237 -20.37 -1.98 2.98
CA TYR A 237 -21.22 -2.69 2.02
C TYR A 237 -21.79 -1.77 0.95
N ARG A 238 -22.00 -0.50 1.29
CA ARG A 238 -22.43 0.47 0.28
C ARG A 238 -21.40 0.64 -0.83
N TYR A 239 -20.13 0.75 -0.45
CA TYR A 239 -19.07 1.05 -1.43
C TYR A 239 -18.35 -0.18 -1.96
N LEU A 240 -18.66 -1.36 -1.42
CA LEU A 240 -17.99 -2.60 -1.83
C LEU A 240 -18.05 -2.84 -3.35
N PRO A 241 -19.14 -2.55 -4.06
CA PRO A 241 -19.12 -2.76 -5.52
C PRO A 241 -18.00 -2.00 -6.22
N LEU A 242 -17.71 -0.78 -5.78
CA LEU A 242 -16.60 -0.02 -6.39
C LEU A 242 -15.25 -0.55 -5.94
N ILE A 243 -15.12 -0.86 -4.65
CA ILE A 243 -13.89 -1.45 -4.11
C ILE A 243 -13.54 -2.73 -4.90
N GLN A 244 -14.54 -3.58 -5.10
CA GLN A 244 -14.37 -4.82 -5.82
C GLN A 244 -14.06 -4.60 -7.30
N PHE A 245 -14.70 -3.60 -7.92
CA PHE A 245 -14.48 -3.29 -9.32
C PHE A 245 -13.01 -2.95 -9.60
N GLU A 246 -12.37 -2.23 -8.68
CA GLU A 246 -10.96 -1.87 -8.81
C GLU A 246 -10.02 -3.07 -8.68
N GLN A 247 -10.52 -4.21 -8.19
CA GLN A 247 -9.69 -5.40 -7.97
C GLN A 247 -9.62 -6.32 -9.18
N GLN A 248 -10.01 -5.86 -10.35
CA GLN A 248 -9.89 -6.65 -11.55
C GLN A 248 -8.42 -6.86 -11.89
N GLU A 249 -8.02 -8.13 -11.91
CA GLU A 249 -6.62 -8.49 -12.12
C GLU A 249 -6.15 -8.00 -13.49
N GLY A 250 -4.98 -7.40 -13.51
CA GLY A 250 -4.37 -6.90 -14.74
C GLY A 250 -4.74 -5.48 -15.10
N ILE A 251 -5.89 -4.97 -14.65
CA ILE A 251 -6.31 -3.61 -14.99
C ILE A 251 -6.68 -2.74 -13.77
N GLY A 252 -6.52 -3.29 -12.56
CA GLY A 252 -6.90 -2.54 -11.36
C GLY A 252 -6.21 -1.19 -11.26
N LEU A 253 -4.92 -1.13 -11.58
CA LEU A 253 -4.20 0.13 -11.56
C LEU A 253 -4.77 1.14 -12.56
N ALA A 254 -5.09 0.68 -13.77
CA ALA A 254 -5.67 1.56 -14.79
C ALA A 254 -7.04 2.09 -14.32
N ILE A 255 -7.83 1.24 -13.66
CA ILE A 255 -9.12 1.66 -13.12
C ILE A 255 -8.91 2.74 -12.05
N ARG A 256 -7.98 2.54 -11.13
CA ARG A 256 -7.68 3.51 -10.09
C ARG A 256 -7.21 4.84 -10.66
N LYS A 257 -6.31 4.79 -11.65
CA LYS A 257 -5.85 6.02 -12.29
C LYS A 257 -6.98 6.75 -13.02
N ALA A 258 -7.91 6.01 -13.65
CA ALA A 258 -9.09 6.65 -14.24
C ALA A 258 -9.90 7.38 -13.16
N GLY A 259 -10.05 6.78 -11.99
CA GLY A 259 -10.73 7.42 -10.87
C GLY A 259 -10.00 8.68 -10.39
N LEU A 260 -8.68 8.60 -10.25
CA LEU A 260 -7.90 9.77 -9.84
C LEU A 260 -7.99 10.89 -10.87
N HIS A 261 -7.97 10.55 -12.14
CA HIS A 261 -8.10 11.52 -13.21
C HIS A 261 -9.50 12.17 -13.18
N LYS A 262 -10.54 11.38 -13.00
CA LYS A 262 -11.90 11.90 -12.87
C LYS A 262 -12.00 12.90 -11.70
N ARG A 263 -11.28 12.63 -10.60
CA ARG A 263 -11.27 13.51 -9.42
C ARG A 263 -10.37 14.74 -9.60
N GLY A 264 -9.68 14.88 -10.72
CA GLY A 264 -8.82 16.04 -10.98
C GLY A 264 -7.46 15.97 -10.26
N LEU A 265 -7.05 14.79 -9.80
CA LEU A 265 -5.83 14.65 -9.01
C LEU A 265 -4.60 14.41 -9.87
N ILE A 266 -4.78 13.90 -11.09
CA ILE A 266 -3.69 13.66 -12.04
C ILE A 266 -4.12 14.17 -13.41
N GLN A 267 -3.15 14.57 -14.22
CA GLN A 267 -3.45 15.16 -15.55
C GLN A 267 -3.85 14.12 -16.58
N SER A 268 -3.41 12.89 -16.40
CA SER A 268 -3.64 11.82 -17.35
C SER A 268 -3.75 10.50 -16.60
N ALA A 269 -4.61 9.61 -17.09
CA ALA A 269 -4.75 8.28 -16.49
C ALA A 269 -3.74 7.29 -17.06
N THR A 270 -2.72 7.75 -17.74
CA THR A 270 -1.70 6.90 -18.38
C THR A 270 -1.06 5.95 -17.38
N VAL A 271 -1.02 4.67 -17.74
CA VAL A 271 -0.25 3.64 -17.03
C VAL A 271 0.98 3.38 -17.89
N ARG A 272 2.14 3.29 -17.26
CA ARG A 272 3.38 3.13 -18.06
C ARG A 272 3.45 1.74 -18.68
N ALA A 273 3.82 1.69 -19.96
CA ALA A 273 3.97 0.42 -20.67
C ALA A 273 4.99 -0.48 -19.95
N PRO A 274 4.83 -1.80 -19.97
CA PRO A 274 3.89 -2.55 -20.80
C PRO A 274 2.53 -2.84 -20.16
N ALA A 275 2.14 -2.08 -19.15
CA ALA A 275 0.83 -2.28 -18.52
C ALA A 275 -0.30 -1.87 -19.48
N SER A 276 -1.47 -2.46 -19.26
CA SER A 276 -2.64 -2.20 -20.10
C SER A 276 -3.33 -0.90 -19.74
N GLN A 277 -3.63 -0.10 -20.76
CA GLN A 277 -4.50 1.06 -20.58
C GLN A 277 -5.94 0.59 -20.42
N LEU A 278 -6.80 1.46 -19.88
CA LEU A 278 -8.18 1.10 -19.63
C LEU A 278 -8.99 1.13 -20.93
N ALA A 279 -9.75 0.06 -21.18
CA ALA A 279 -10.64 -0.01 -22.34
C ALA A 279 -11.82 0.96 -22.14
N PRO A 280 -12.35 1.51 -23.26
CA PRO A 280 -13.49 2.44 -23.16
C PRO A 280 -14.72 1.85 -22.46
N ASP A 281 -15.03 0.60 -22.70
CA ASP A 281 -16.19 -0.03 -22.06
C ASP A 281 -15.99 -0.09 -20.53
N THR A 282 -14.79 -0.43 -20.08
CA THR A 282 -14.50 -0.48 -18.66
C THR A 282 -14.61 0.91 -18.03
N ARG A 283 -14.23 1.95 -18.77
CA ARG A 283 -14.37 3.31 -18.26
C ARG A 283 -15.84 3.68 -18.05
N VAL A 284 -16.70 3.28 -18.98
CA VAL A 284 -18.15 3.52 -18.85
C VAL A 284 -18.70 2.78 -17.63
N GLU A 285 -18.27 1.54 -17.44
CA GLU A 285 -18.69 0.75 -16.27
C GLU A 285 -18.25 1.40 -14.97
N LEU A 286 -17.01 1.90 -14.93
CA LEU A 286 -16.48 2.59 -13.77
C LEU A 286 -17.34 3.81 -13.42
N ASP A 287 -17.64 4.65 -14.42
CA ASP A 287 -18.45 5.84 -14.20
C ASP A 287 -19.83 5.48 -13.66
N THR A 288 -20.41 4.40 -14.19
CA THR A 288 -21.73 3.93 -13.77
C THR A 288 -21.71 3.51 -12.28
N ILE A 289 -20.67 2.76 -11.89
CA ILE A 289 -20.58 2.28 -10.50
C ILE A 289 -20.33 3.46 -9.54
N ILE A 290 -19.44 4.38 -9.92
CA ILE A 290 -19.16 5.55 -9.09
C ILE A 290 -20.46 6.29 -8.78
N LYS A 291 -21.25 6.55 -9.82
CA LYS A 291 -22.52 7.24 -9.66
C LYS A 291 -23.50 6.42 -8.82
N ARG A 292 -23.57 5.11 -9.08
CA ARG A 292 -24.51 4.22 -8.38
C ARG A 292 -24.25 4.17 -6.89
N VAL A 293 -23.00 4.18 -6.46
CA VAL A 293 -22.67 4.13 -5.02
C VAL A 293 -22.71 5.51 -4.38
N GLY A 294 -22.96 6.56 -5.16
CA GLY A 294 -23.16 7.91 -4.63
C GLY A 294 -21.89 8.73 -4.49
N LEU A 295 -20.90 8.44 -5.33
CA LEU A 295 -19.68 9.25 -5.39
C LEU A 295 -19.66 10.04 -6.70
N ASN A 296 -18.72 11.03 -6.78
CA ASN A 296 -18.56 11.88 -7.98
C ASN A 296 -17.17 11.74 -8.56
#